data_aa4ff746df3a8b466b3483d69ed28b53
#
_entry.id   aa4ff746df3a8b466b3483d69ed28b53
#
_cell.length_a   1.000
_cell.length_b   1.000
_cell.length_c   1.000
_cell.angle_alpha   90.00
_cell.angle_beta   90.00
_cell.angle_gamma   90.00
#
_symmetry.space_group_name_H-M   'P 1'
#
loop_
_entity.id
_entity.type
_entity.pdbx_description
1 polymer ?
#
loop_
_entity_poly.entity_id
_entity_poly.type
_entity_poly.pdbx_seq_one_letter_code
_entity_poly.pdbx_strand_id
1 'polypeptide(L)'
;MKDTLNLPKTKFSMKANLAQKEPEILKFWEEINLYDALQEQNKDKPKFTFHDGPPYANGPIHLGTSINKTLKDIACKSRLLSGYNVSFVPGWDCHGLPIELNVEQKSGKPNKDIPAKDFRAKCRDYANQQIAIQKKDFKRLGVLADWNNPYKTMDYSFEAGIIRALSEIVKSGHLVKGDKPVYWCPDCNSALAEAEVEYKDKTSSSIDFLFEMETSSVNEIFNTSVDEKIKTSFLSWTTTPWTIPGNVALSVNPNLDYSLLEVKKDNSMQCLIICKDLIDSVLERCSISDFTILSTKPGSILESAEAKHPYFDRKSTVILGDHVTTEMGTGIVHTAPAHGLEDFHASNKYKLEILNHVGSDGRFLETAFDFSGMNLEEANKKSIEMLEGQSNLLSKDSYQHSFPHCWRHKTPLFFRATPQWFISMTAENLLENSLNSVSYTHLTLPTRLL
;
A
#
# COMPACT_ATOMS: atom_id res chain seq x y z
N MET A 1 -67.87 -13.58 12.04
CA MET A 1 -66.43 -13.17 12.14
C MET A 1 -66.01 -12.07 11.19
N LYS A 2 -66.53 -11.94 9.95
CA LYS A 2 -66.09 -10.81 9.06
C LYS A 2 -66.58 -9.43 9.55
N ASP A 3 -67.67 -9.36 10.28
CA ASP A 3 -68.30 -8.10 10.73
C ASP A 3 -67.75 -7.59 12.03
N THR A 4 -66.82 -8.29 12.67
CA THR A 4 -66.16 -7.88 13.92
C THR A 4 -64.76 -7.32 13.70
N LEU A 5 -64.27 -7.25 12.45
CA LEU A 5 -62.95 -6.72 12.11
C LEU A 5 -63.09 -5.21 11.86
N ASN A 6 -62.46 -4.39 12.72
CA ASN A 6 -62.33 -2.94 12.54
C ASN A 6 -61.25 -2.64 11.50
N LEU A 7 -61.49 -3.00 10.24
CA LEU A 7 -60.58 -2.64 9.15
C LEU A 7 -60.81 -1.16 8.77
N PRO A 8 -59.74 -0.39 8.56
CA PRO A 8 -59.89 1.00 8.13
C PRO A 8 -60.53 1.06 6.75
N LYS A 9 -61.58 1.87 6.63
CA LYS A 9 -62.22 2.24 5.36
C LYS A 9 -61.37 3.33 4.68
N THR A 10 -60.55 2.94 3.72
CA THR A 10 -59.69 3.88 3.03
C THR A 10 -59.78 3.70 1.51
N LYS A 11 -59.54 4.78 0.75
CA LYS A 11 -59.42 4.74 -0.71
C LYS A 11 -58.05 4.19 -1.18
N PHE A 12 -57.11 3.99 -0.28
CA PHE A 12 -55.82 3.40 -0.62
C PHE A 12 -55.97 1.92 -0.97
N SER A 13 -55.34 1.50 -2.05
CA SER A 13 -55.34 0.11 -2.46
C SER A 13 -54.65 -0.77 -1.43
N MET A 14 -55.23 -1.88 -1.04
CA MET A 14 -54.61 -2.88 -0.16
C MET A 14 -53.37 -3.54 -0.78
N LYS A 15 -53.28 -3.56 -2.11
CA LYS A 15 -52.13 -4.07 -2.84
C LYS A 15 -51.26 -2.87 -3.27
N ALA A 16 -49.99 -2.84 -2.85
CA ALA A 16 -49.06 -1.77 -3.18
C ALA A 16 -48.81 -1.71 -4.67
N ASN A 17 -48.66 -2.90 -5.34
CA ASN A 17 -48.37 -3.04 -6.76
C ASN A 17 -47.22 -2.15 -7.25
N LEU A 18 -46.11 -2.10 -6.48
CA LEU A 18 -45.01 -1.13 -6.65
C LEU A 18 -44.34 -1.26 -8.03
N ALA A 19 -44.18 -2.48 -8.54
CA ALA A 19 -43.54 -2.72 -9.84
C ALA A 19 -44.22 -1.93 -11.00
N GLN A 20 -45.52 -1.67 -10.89
CA GLN A 20 -46.30 -0.91 -11.88
C GLN A 20 -46.44 0.57 -11.50
N LYS A 21 -46.70 0.87 -10.22
CA LYS A 21 -46.93 2.25 -9.76
C LYS A 21 -45.67 3.11 -9.73
N GLU A 22 -44.52 2.53 -9.36
CA GLU A 22 -43.29 3.33 -9.30
C GLU A 22 -42.90 3.94 -10.64
N PRO A 23 -42.91 3.21 -11.77
CA PRO A 23 -42.65 3.82 -13.08
C PRO A 23 -43.63 4.95 -13.44
N GLU A 24 -44.93 4.79 -13.08
CA GLU A 24 -45.92 5.83 -13.32
C GLU A 24 -45.66 7.09 -12.49
N ILE A 25 -45.25 6.93 -11.23
CA ILE A 25 -44.87 8.03 -10.33
C ILE A 25 -43.62 8.73 -10.86
N LEU A 26 -42.60 7.98 -11.28
CA LEU A 26 -41.37 8.54 -11.83
C LEU A 26 -41.63 9.34 -13.12
N LYS A 27 -42.51 8.84 -13.99
CA LYS A 27 -42.95 9.54 -15.19
C LYS A 27 -43.66 10.86 -14.84
N PHE A 28 -44.55 10.83 -13.86
CA PHE A 28 -45.23 12.03 -13.38
C PHE A 28 -44.22 13.04 -12.83
N TRP A 29 -43.21 12.62 -12.04
CA TRP A 29 -42.15 13.50 -11.54
C TRP A 29 -41.35 14.18 -12.67
N GLU A 30 -41.10 13.47 -13.78
CA GLU A 30 -40.44 14.03 -14.94
C GLU A 30 -41.35 15.05 -15.66
N GLU A 31 -42.63 14.74 -15.85
CA GLU A 31 -43.61 15.63 -16.51
C GLU A 31 -43.76 16.97 -15.79
N ILE A 32 -43.74 16.98 -14.46
CA ILE A 32 -43.86 18.22 -13.66
C ILE A 32 -42.49 18.85 -13.35
N ASN A 33 -41.41 18.31 -13.82
CA ASN A 33 -40.04 18.72 -13.50
C ASN A 33 -39.83 18.91 -11.98
N LEU A 34 -40.16 17.86 -11.20
CA LEU A 34 -40.32 17.91 -9.74
C LEU A 34 -39.12 18.52 -9.03
N TYR A 35 -37.87 18.18 -9.44
CA TYR A 35 -36.67 18.68 -8.76
C TYR A 35 -36.61 20.24 -8.83
N ASP A 36 -36.73 20.81 -10.01
CA ASP A 36 -36.65 22.25 -10.21
C ASP A 36 -37.84 22.98 -9.57
N ALA A 37 -39.06 22.39 -9.62
CA ALA A 37 -40.23 22.92 -8.96
C ALA A 37 -40.03 23.01 -7.43
N LEU A 38 -39.38 21.99 -6.81
CA LEU A 38 -39.07 22.00 -5.37
C LEU A 38 -37.97 22.99 -5.03
N GLN A 39 -36.94 23.16 -5.92
CA GLN A 39 -35.91 24.19 -5.73
C GLN A 39 -36.53 25.60 -5.71
N GLU A 40 -37.40 25.91 -6.65
CA GLU A 40 -38.09 27.22 -6.71
C GLU A 40 -39.03 27.43 -5.50
N GLN A 41 -39.81 26.39 -5.17
CA GLN A 41 -40.73 26.47 -4.00
C GLN A 41 -40.00 26.73 -2.68
N ASN A 42 -38.79 26.18 -2.54
CA ASN A 42 -38.04 26.25 -1.28
C ASN A 42 -36.87 27.25 -1.31
N LYS A 43 -36.75 28.09 -2.34
CA LYS A 43 -35.58 29.00 -2.54
C LYS A 43 -35.28 29.89 -1.34
N ASP A 44 -36.29 30.32 -0.58
CA ASP A 44 -36.15 31.19 0.57
C ASP A 44 -36.07 30.42 1.91
N LYS A 45 -36.04 29.10 1.90
CA LYS A 45 -35.90 28.25 3.07
C LYS A 45 -34.45 28.08 3.50
N PRO A 46 -34.17 27.67 4.73
CA PRO A 46 -32.81 27.35 5.17
C PRO A 46 -32.18 26.31 4.26
N LYS A 47 -30.94 26.56 3.83
CA LYS A 47 -30.24 25.67 2.92
C LYS A 47 -29.74 24.41 3.63
N PHE A 48 -29.89 23.26 2.97
CA PHE A 48 -29.26 22.01 3.33
C PHE A 48 -28.55 21.48 2.10
N THR A 49 -27.22 21.62 2.07
CA THR A 49 -26.39 21.13 0.98
C THR A 49 -25.90 19.73 1.31
N PHE A 50 -26.19 18.77 0.45
CA PHE A 50 -25.72 17.41 0.59
C PHE A 50 -24.67 17.12 -0.50
N HIS A 51 -23.43 16.89 -0.08
CA HIS A 51 -22.33 16.55 -1.00
C HIS A 51 -22.35 15.06 -1.30
N ASP A 52 -22.37 14.72 -2.60
CA ASP A 52 -22.33 13.32 -3.05
C ASP A 52 -20.88 12.81 -3.11
N GLY A 53 -20.58 11.71 -2.42
CA GLY A 53 -19.41 10.90 -2.72
C GLY A 53 -19.70 10.17 -4.03
N PRO A 54 -18.99 10.51 -5.11
CA PRO A 54 -19.38 10.08 -6.46
C PRO A 54 -19.14 8.58 -6.65
N PRO A 55 -20.10 7.84 -7.21
CA PRO A 55 -19.87 6.47 -7.63
C PRO A 55 -18.86 6.42 -8.77
N TYR A 56 -18.13 5.30 -8.84
CA TYR A 56 -17.16 5.07 -9.90
C TYR A 56 -17.85 4.71 -11.21
N ALA A 57 -17.48 5.38 -12.30
CA ALA A 57 -18.06 5.19 -13.62
C ALA A 57 -17.51 3.93 -14.32
N ASN A 58 -17.62 2.78 -13.65
CA ASN A 58 -17.11 1.50 -14.12
C ASN A 58 -18.09 0.36 -13.82
N GLY A 59 -18.87 -0.05 -14.80
CA GLY A 59 -19.88 -1.09 -14.68
C GLY A 59 -21.24 -0.61 -14.15
N PRO A 60 -22.25 -1.51 -14.10
CA PRO A 60 -23.57 -1.23 -13.53
C PRO A 60 -23.49 -1.03 -12.02
N ILE A 61 -24.56 -0.44 -11.45
CA ILE A 61 -24.68 -0.33 -9.99
C ILE A 61 -24.81 -1.73 -9.35
N HIS A 62 -24.20 -1.89 -8.18
CA HIS A 62 -24.36 -3.07 -7.34
C HIS A 62 -25.17 -2.72 -6.08
N LEU A 63 -25.51 -3.71 -5.27
CA LEU A 63 -26.35 -3.53 -4.08
C LEU A 63 -25.78 -2.45 -3.13
N GLY A 64 -24.48 -2.44 -2.88
CA GLY A 64 -23.83 -1.42 -2.03
C GLY A 64 -24.00 -0.02 -2.57
N THR A 65 -23.84 0.19 -3.90
CA THR A 65 -24.08 1.48 -4.55
C THR A 65 -25.56 1.91 -4.43
N SER A 66 -26.48 0.95 -4.62
CA SER A 66 -27.92 1.19 -4.50
C SER A 66 -28.31 1.61 -3.09
N ILE A 67 -27.83 0.90 -2.07
CA ILE A 67 -28.07 1.23 -0.65
C ILE A 67 -27.51 2.61 -0.31
N ASN A 68 -26.26 2.87 -0.68
CA ASN A 68 -25.61 4.16 -0.42
C ASN A 68 -26.43 5.33 -1.00
N LYS A 69 -26.81 5.24 -2.27
CA LYS A 69 -27.57 6.30 -2.94
C LYS A 69 -28.98 6.46 -2.37
N THR A 70 -29.64 5.35 -2.00
CA THR A 70 -30.95 5.37 -1.37
C THR A 70 -30.92 6.03 0.01
N LEU A 71 -29.91 5.74 0.83
CA LEU A 71 -29.76 6.37 2.16
C LEU A 71 -29.52 7.89 2.02
N LYS A 72 -28.73 8.32 1.05
CA LYS A 72 -28.53 9.74 0.74
C LYS A 72 -29.85 10.41 0.32
N ASP A 73 -30.63 9.75 -0.53
CA ASP A 73 -31.92 10.22 -0.98
C ASP A 73 -32.93 10.35 0.18
N ILE A 74 -32.96 9.37 1.09
CA ILE A 74 -33.78 9.43 2.31
C ILE A 74 -33.39 10.63 3.17
N ALA A 75 -32.10 10.87 3.38
CA ALA A 75 -31.62 12.03 4.14
C ALA A 75 -32.04 13.35 3.49
N CYS A 76 -31.88 13.50 2.18
CA CYS A 76 -32.26 14.67 1.41
C CYS A 76 -33.78 14.89 1.45
N LYS A 77 -34.59 13.87 1.22
CA LYS A 77 -36.06 13.94 1.24
C LYS A 77 -36.60 14.25 2.64
N SER A 78 -35.99 13.67 3.68
CA SER A 78 -36.36 13.98 5.08
C SER A 78 -36.15 15.46 5.38
N ARG A 79 -35.03 16.04 4.97
CA ARG A 79 -34.78 17.47 5.17
C ARG A 79 -35.71 18.35 4.32
N LEU A 80 -35.97 17.95 3.09
CA LEU A 80 -36.92 18.61 2.21
C LEU A 80 -38.33 18.68 2.86
N LEU A 81 -38.83 17.56 3.36
CA LEU A 81 -40.10 17.46 4.06
C LEU A 81 -40.13 18.24 5.38
N SER A 82 -38.95 18.46 5.98
CA SER A 82 -38.81 19.32 7.19
C SER A 82 -38.69 20.82 6.85
N GLY A 83 -38.89 21.20 5.60
CA GLY A 83 -38.94 22.60 5.18
C GLY A 83 -37.61 23.25 4.83
N TYR A 84 -36.62 22.47 4.46
CA TYR A 84 -35.33 22.98 3.99
C TYR A 84 -35.28 23.10 2.45
N ASN A 85 -34.47 24.03 1.96
CA ASN A 85 -34.01 24.03 0.58
C ASN A 85 -32.84 23.02 0.43
N VAL A 86 -33.12 21.89 -0.20
CA VAL A 86 -32.16 20.79 -0.30
C VAL A 86 -31.51 20.78 -1.69
N SER A 87 -30.20 21.02 -1.75
CA SER A 87 -29.41 20.87 -2.98
C SER A 87 -28.67 19.55 -2.97
N PHE A 88 -29.01 18.67 -3.91
CA PHE A 88 -28.30 17.39 -4.11
C PHE A 88 -27.86 17.29 -5.57
N VAL A 89 -26.56 17.55 -5.81
CA VAL A 89 -25.92 17.43 -7.11
C VAL A 89 -25.22 16.08 -7.19
N PRO A 90 -25.66 15.14 -8.04
CA PRO A 90 -25.01 13.85 -8.18
C PRO A 90 -23.68 14.01 -8.92
N GLY A 91 -22.72 13.13 -8.64
CA GLY A 91 -21.43 13.13 -9.28
C GLY A 91 -20.98 11.75 -9.73
N TRP A 92 -19.92 11.71 -10.54
CA TRP A 92 -19.23 10.48 -10.94
C TRP A 92 -17.72 10.63 -10.89
N ASP A 93 -17.07 9.60 -10.33
CA ASP A 93 -15.63 9.40 -10.45
C ASP A 93 -15.34 8.69 -11.79
N CYS A 94 -14.51 9.33 -12.63
CA CYS A 94 -14.38 8.95 -14.04
C CYS A 94 -12.95 8.55 -14.43
N HIS A 95 -12.00 8.49 -13.50
CA HIS A 95 -10.60 8.19 -13.78
C HIS A 95 -10.16 6.91 -13.08
N GLY A 96 -9.02 6.40 -13.49
CA GLY A 96 -8.32 5.35 -12.80
C GLY A 96 -8.23 4.04 -13.57
N LEU A 97 -7.36 3.19 -13.05
CA LEU A 97 -6.89 1.98 -13.69
C LEU A 97 -7.98 0.95 -14.02
N PRO A 98 -9.05 0.74 -13.23
CA PRO A 98 -10.12 -0.19 -13.64
C PRO A 98 -10.85 0.21 -14.93
N ILE A 99 -11.03 1.51 -15.17
CA ILE A 99 -11.57 2.01 -16.48
C ILE A 99 -10.54 1.73 -17.57
N GLU A 100 -9.27 2.05 -17.33
CA GLU A 100 -8.19 1.85 -18.29
C GLU A 100 -8.04 0.38 -18.67
N LEU A 101 -8.09 -0.55 -17.71
CA LEU A 101 -8.02 -1.99 -17.96
C LEU A 101 -9.16 -2.50 -18.86
N ASN A 102 -10.40 -2.01 -18.63
CA ASN A 102 -11.53 -2.37 -19.48
C ASN A 102 -11.36 -1.88 -20.91
N VAL A 103 -10.76 -0.71 -21.10
CA VAL A 103 -10.46 -0.14 -22.42
C VAL A 103 -9.25 -0.85 -23.05
N GLU A 104 -8.20 -1.14 -22.28
CA GLU A 104 -7.01 -1.84 -22.74
C GLU A 104 -7.34 -3.23 -23.29
N GLN A 105 -8.18 -4.00 -22.60
CA GLN A 105 -8.63 -5.31 -23.05
C GLN A 105 -9.32 -5.29 -24.42
N LYS A 106 -9.96 -4.17 -24.78
CA LYS A 106 -10.69 -4.01 -26.04
C LYS A 106 -9.88 -3.31 -27.14
N SER A 107 -8.92 -2.49 -26.77
CA SER A 107 -8.30 -1.54 -27.70
C SER A 107 -6.76 -1.64 -27.72
N GLY A 108 -6.14 -2.42 -26.84
CA GLY A 108 -4.68 -2.53 -26.71
C GLY A 108 -4.08 -1.49 -25.75
N LYS A 109 -2.78 -1.64 -25.50
CA LYS A 109 -2.03 -0.82 -24.52
C LYS A 109 -1.71 0.57 -25.05
N PRO A 110 -1.82 1.62 -24.18
CA PRO A 110 -1.43 2.97 -24.60
C PRO A 110 0.08 3.04 -24.89
N ASN A 111 0.45 3.86 -25.88
CA ASN A 111 1.81 4.06 -26.39
C ASN A 111 2.50 2.81 -26.98
N LYS A 112 1.84 1.65 -26.95
CA LYS A 112 2.31 0.43 -27.61
C LYS A 112 1.44 0.07 -28.80
N ASP A 113 0.15 -0.09 -28.58
CA ASP A 113 -0.81 -0.53 -29.62
C ASP A 113 -1.63 0.62 -30.17
N ILE A 114 -1.91 1.65 -29.35
CA ILE A 114 -2.62 2.88 -29.76
C ILE A 114 -1.99 4.12 -29.12
N PRO A 115 -2.13 5.31 -29.75
CA PRO A 115 -1.67 6.57 -29.16
C PRO A 115 -2.37 6.87 -27.82
N ALA A 116 -1.63 7.38 -26.83
CA ALA A 116 -2.19 7.71 -25.51
C ALA A 116 -3.36 8.70 -25.55
N LYS A 117 -3.37 9.62 -26.54
CA LYS A 117 -4.48 10.56 -26.74
C LYS A 117 -5.78 9.82 -27.07
N ASP A 118 -5.71 8.85 -27.99
CA ASP A 118 -6.87 8.08 -28.44
C ASP A 118 -7.34 7.11 -27.35
N PHE A 119 -6.39 6.55 -26.59
CA PHE A 119 -6.69 5.74 -25.42
C PHE A 119 -7.49 6.53 -24.37
N ARG A 120 -7.03 7.74 -24.01
CA ARG A 120 -7.76 8.61 -23.07
C ARG A 120 -9.15 8.99 -23.58
N ALA A 121 -9.31 9.25 -24.88
CA ALA A 121 -10.62 9.51 -25.47
C ALA A 121 -11.55 8.31 -25.28
N LYS A 122 -11.08 7.09 -25.56
CA LYS A 122 -11.86 5.85 -25.34
C LYS A 122 -12.22 5.62 -23.86
N CYS A 123 -11.34 5.99 -22.91
CA CYS A 123 -11.65 5.94 -21.49
C CYS A 123 -12.79 6.90 -21.11
N ARG A 124 -12.78 8.12 -21.65
CA ARG A 124 -13.88 9.09 -21.46
C ARG A 124 -15.20 8.60 -22.06
N ASP A 125 -15.16 8.00 -23.23
CA ASP A 125 -16.34 7.43 -23.89
C ASP A 125 -16.91 6.27 -23.09
N TYR A 126 -16.04 5.37 -22.60
CA TYR A 126 -16.44 4.28 -21.71
C TYR A 126 -17.09 4.80 -20.43
N ALA A 127 -16.48 5.76 -19.74
CA ALA A 127 -17.03 6.35 -18.53
C ALA A 127 -18.40 7.00 -18.79
N ASN A 128 -18.57 7.74 -19.89
CA ASN A 128 -19.87 8.32 -20.27
C ASN A 128 -20.95 7.26 -20.49
N GLN A 129 -20.62 6.12 -21.10
CA GLN A 129 -21.56 5.00 -21.25
C GLN A 129 -21.98 4.43 -19.89
N GLN A 130 -21.04 4.23 -18.97
CA GLN A 130 -21.36 3.73 -17.64
C GLN A 130 -22.18 4.73 -16.83
N ILE A 131 -21.89 6.03 -16.92
CA ILE A 131 -22.69 7.10 -16.31
C ILE A 131 -24.14 7.05 -16.79
N ALA A 132 -24.36 6.88 -18.10
CA ALA A 132 -25.71 6.80 -18.65
C ALA A 132 -26.50 5.61 -18.09
N ILE A 133 -25.87 4.45 -17.97
CA ILE A 133 -26.46 3.23 -17.38
C ILE A 133 -26.79 3.49 -15.90
N GLN A 134 -25.82 3.91 -15.09
CA GLN A 134 -25.99 4.15 -13.67
C GLN A 134 -27.03 5.26 -13.37
N LYS A 135 -27.04 6.35 -14.15
CA LYS A 135 -28.04 7.43 -14.03
C LYS A 135 -29.45 6.89 -14.23
N LYS A 136 -29.67 6.04 -15.22
CA LYS A 136 -30.94 5.38 -15.48
C LYS A 136 -31.37 4.55 -14.27
N ASP A 137 -30.46 3.78 -13.70
CA ASP A 137 -30.75 2.91 -12.58
C ASP A 137 -31.03 3.70 -11.30
N PHE A 138 -30.28 4.76 -11.00
CA PHE A 138 -30.55 5.65 -9.87
C PHE A 138 -31.90 6.37 -9.98
N LYS A 139 -32.24 6.84 -11.19
CA LYS A 139 -33.56 7.41 -11.45
C LYS A 139 -34.66 6.37 -11.21
N ARG A 140 -34.44 5.11 -11.63
CA ARG A 140 -35.40 4.00 -11.40
C ARG A 140 -35.58 3.71 -9.89
N LEU A 141 -34.55 3.89 -9.06
CA LEU A 141 -34.64 3.80 -7.59
C LEU A 141 -35.41 4.98 -6.96
N GLY A 142 -35.79 5.97 -7.74
CA GLY A 142 -36.53 7.14 -7.27
C GLY A 142 -35.67 8.21 -6.60
N VAL A 143 -34.36 8.19 -6.81
CA VAL A 143 -33.45 9.21 -6.26
C VAL A 143 -33.76 10.58 -6.86
N LEU A 144 -34.00 11.56 -5.98
CA LEU A 144 -34.33 12.93 -6.34
C LEU A 144 -33.10 13.84 -6.24
N ALA A 145 -32.56 14.22 -7.42
CA ALA A 145 -31.31 14.97 -7.52
C ALA A 145 -31.28 15.81 -8.81
N ASP A 146 -30.32 16.74 -8.90
CA ASP A 146 -30.08 17.49 -10.14
C ASP A 146 -29.43 16.61 -11.22
N TRP A 147 -30.25 15.82 -11.87
CA TRP A 147 -29.80 14.92 -12.93
C TRP A 147 -29.39 15.63 -14.22
N ASN A 148 -29.71 16.92 -14.37
CA ASN A 148 -29.41 17.71 -15.54
C ASN A 148 -28.00 18.30 -15.47
N ASN A 149 -27.54 18.62 -14.27
CA ASN A 149 -26.23 19.25 -14.02
C ASN A 149 -25.35 18.43 -13.06
N PRO A 150 -25.10 17.15 -13.36
CA PRO A 150 -24.20 16.35 -12.54
C PRO A 150 -22.77 16.86 -12.69
N TYR A 151 -21.92 16.65 -11.67
CA TYR A 151 -20.49 16.85 -11.85
C TYR A 151 -19.80 15.53 -12.25
N LYS A 152 -18.78 15.62 -13.09
CA LYS A 152 -17.95 14.48 -13.48
C LYS A 152 -16.48 14.86 -13.29
N THR A 153 -15.71 14.02 -12.63
CA THR A 153 -14.29 14.31 -12.36
C THR A 153 -13.47 14.45 -13.65
N MET A 154 -13.97 13.93 -14.77
CA MET A 154 -13.35 14.05 -16.10
C MET A 154 -13.77 15.33 -16.87
N ASP A 155 -14.67 16.16 -16.35
CA ASP A 155 -14.99 17.42 -17.01
C ASP A 155 -13.77 18.35 -16.96
N TYR A 156 -13.44 19.01 -18.07
CA TYR A 156 -12.23 19.84 -18.17
C TYR A 156 -12.17 20.94 -17.11
N SER A 157 -13.32 21.49 -16.71
CA SER A 157 -13.40 22.47 -15.62
C SER A 157 -13.03 21.87 -14.28
N PHE A 158 -13.41 20.61 -14.03
CA PHE A 158 -13.06 19.88 -12.83
C PHE A 158 -11.56 19.53 -12.78
N GLU A 159 -11.03 19.00 -13.89
CA GLU A 159 -9.59 18.73 -14.03
C GLU A 159 -8.74 20.00 -13.85
N ALA A 160 -9.18 21.13 -14.44
CA ALA A 160 -8.54 22.41 -14.23
C ALA A 160 -8.60 22.88 -12.76
N GLY A 161 -9.68 22.57 -12.04
CA GLY A 161 -9.82 22.82 -10.61
C GLY A 161 -8.79 22.05 -9.78
N ILE A 162 -8.57 20.77 -10.10
CA ILE A 162 -7.55 19.93 -9.46
C ILE A 162 -6.15 20.53 -9.66
N ILE A 163 -5.82 20.93 -10.90
CA ILE A 163 -4.51 21.54 -11.21
C ILE A 163 -4.33 22.86 -10.46
N ARG A 164 -5.37 23.70 -10.34
CA ARG A 164 -5.30 24.95 -9.57
C ARG A 164 -5.05 24.67 -8.08
N ALA A 165 -5.78 23.70 -7.51
CA ALA A 165 -5.57 23.32 -6.11
C ALA A 165 -4.14 22.83 -5.87
N LEU A 166 -3.60 21.98 -6.74
CA LEU A 166 -2.20 21.55 -6.67
C LEU A 166 -1.23 22.73 -6.79
N SER A 167 -1.53 23.70 -7.69
CA SER A 167 -0.71 24.91 -7.85
C SER A 167 -0.62 25.72 -6.53
N GLU A 168 -1.70 25.84 -5.77
CA GLU A 168 -1.66 26.53 -4.48
C GLU A 168 -0.81 25.76 -3.45
N ILE A 169 -0.88 24.44 -3.43
CA ILE A 169 -0.03 23.57 -2.59
C ILE A 169 1.46 23.77 -2.94
N VAL A 170 1.79 23.87 -4.24
CA VAL A 170 3.16 24.16 -4.71
C VAL A 170 3.62 25.53 -4.25
N LYS A 171 2.80 26.57 -4.44
CA LYS A 171 3.10 27.94 -4.03
C LYS A 171 3.34 28.07 -2.52
N SER A 172 2.60 27.31 -1.73
CA SER A 172 2.74 27.26 -0.27
C SER A 172 3.97 26.47 0.21
N GLY A 173 4.77 25.90 -0.70
CA GLY A 173 6.00 25.17 -0.35
C GLY A 173 5.76 23.78 0.25
N HIS A 174 4.52 23.27 0.23
CA HIS A 174 4.21 21.96 0.79
C HIS A 174 4.55 20.80 -0.15
N LEU A 175 4.64 21.04 -1.46
CA LEU A 175 4.96 19.95 -2.41
C LEU A 175 6.45 19.68 -2.43
N VAL A 176 6.83 18.46 -2.08
CA VAL A 176 8.24 18.00 -2.05
C VAL A 176 8.41 16.75 -2.89
N LYS A 177 9.56 16.58 -3.50
CA LYS A 177 9.95 15.39 -4.23
C LYS A 177 10.90 14.55 -3.37
N GLY A 178 10.71 13.24 -3.33
CA GLY A 178 11.58 12.32 -2.61
C GLY A 178 11.41 10.88 -3.10
N ASP A 179 12.29 10.01 -2.65
CA ASP A 179 12.19 8.58 -2.89
C ASP A 179 11.55 7.91 -1.67
N LYS A 180 10.72 6.90 -1.92
CA LYS A 180 10.14 6.06 -0.85
C LYS A 180 9.89 4.66 -1.39
N PRO A 181 10.21 3.60 -0.63
CA PRO A 181 9.75 2.26 -0.94
C PRO A 181 8.23 2.17 -0.85
N VAL A 182 7.63 1.62 -1.88
CA VAL A 182 6.18 1.40 -1.97
C VAL A 182 5.91 0.01 -2.51
N TYR A 183 4.72 -0.53 -2.24
CA TYR A 183 4.24 -1.72 -2.94
C TYR A 183 4.19 -1.45 -4.44
N TRP A 184 4.85 -2.29 -5.20
CA TRP A 184 4.93 -2.18 -6.65
C TRP A 184 4.45 -3.45 -7.33
N CYS A 185 3.61 -3.28 -8.34
CA CYS A 185 3.16 -4.37 -9.20
C CYS A 185 3.84 -4.26 -10.57
N PRO A 186 4.67 -5.23 -10.97
CA PRO A 186 5.33 -5.20 -12.29
C PRO A 186 4.34 -5.29 -13.46
N ASP A 187 3.20 -5.99 -13.27
CA ASP A 187 2.18 -6.13 -14.31
C ASP A 187 1.35 -4.85 -14.50
N CYS A 188 1.04 -4.15 -13.40
CA CYS A 188 0.42 -2.82 -13.46
C CYS A 188 1.42 -1.75 -13.92
N ASN A 189 2.72 -1.99 -13.73
CA ASN A 189 3.78 -1.00 -13.82
C ASN A 189 3.46 0.27 -12.99
N SER A 190 2.98 0.05 -11.75
CA SER A 190 2.47 1.10 -10.87
C SER A 190 2.65 0.74 -9.40
N ALA A 191 2.76 1.79 -8.58
CA ALA A 191 2.62 1.67 -7.14
C ALA A 191 1.19 1.31 -6.74
N LEU A 192 1.02 0.65 -5.60
CA LEU A 192 -0.27 0.34 -5.01
C LEU A 192 -0.40 0.99 -3.63
N ALA A 193 -1.59 1.48 -3.32
CA ALA A 193 -1.97 1.85 -1.97
C ALA A 193 -2.15 0.59 -1.12
N GLU A 194 -2.02 0.72 0.21
CA GLU A 194 -2.18 -0.40 1.14
C GLU A 194 -3.56 -1.10 1.00
N ALA A 195 -4.62 -0.35 0.76
CA ALA A 195 -5.97 -0.87 0.52
C ALA A 195 -6.12 -1.68 -0.79
N GLU A 196 -5.12 -1.63 -1.66
CA GLU A 196 -5.08 -2.36 -2.93
C GLU A 196 -4.22 -3.64 -2.85
N VAL A 197 -3.73 -3.97 -1.65
CA VAL A 197 -2.91 -5.15 -1.39
C VAL A 197 -3.77 -6.25 -0.78
N GLU A 198 -3.70 -7.44 -1.39
CA GLU A 198 -4.29 -8.66 -0.83
C GLU A 198 -3.16 -9.57 -0.32
N TYR A 199 -3.40 -10.26 0.77
CA TYR A 199 -2.42 -11.20 1.31
C TYR A 199 -2.81 -12.64 0.99
N LYS A 200 -1.83 -13.44 0.53
CA LYS A 200 -1.98 -14.88 0.24
C LYS A 200 -0.78 -15.64 0.74
N ASP A 201 -0.98 -16.87 1.12
CA ASP A 201 0.10 -17.75 1.51
C ASP A 201 1.02 -18.03 0.31
N LYS A 202 2.31 -17.87 0.55
CA LYS A 202 3.38 -18.15 -0.42
C LYS A 202 4.50 -18.92 0.30
N THR A 203 5.06 -19.89 -0.38
CA THR A 203 6.29 -20.56 0.04
C THR A 203 7.47 -19.90 -0.66
N SER A 204 8.40 -19.37 0.12
CA SER A 204 9.64 -18.74 -0.35
C SER A 204 10.86 -19.50 0.14
N SER A 205 11.98 -19.38 -0.56
CA SER A 205 13.25 -19.86 -0.01
C SER A 205 13.67 -18.95 1.13
N SER A 206 13.96 -19.52 2.29
CA SER A 206 14.62 -18.83 3.39
C SER A 206 16.07 -19.24 3.47
N ILE A 207 16.95 -18.30 3.78
CA ILE A 207 18.39 -18.56 3.90
C ILE A 207 18.98 -17.91 5.14
N ASP A 208 19.92 -18.59 5.75
CA ASP A 208 20.86 -18.04 6.75
C ASP A 208 22.22 -17.86 6.06
N PHE A 209 22.78 -16.65 6.13
CA PHE A 209 23.97 -16.30 5.36
C PHE A 209 24.88 -15.33 6.13
N LEU A 210 26.14 -15.28 5.73
CA LEU A 210 27.23 -14.71 6.49
C LEU A 210 27.70 -13.38 5.88
N PHE A 211 27.95 -12.41 6.79
CA PHE A 211 28.70 -11.20 6.52
C PHE A 211 30.00 -11.24 7.29
N GLU A 212 31.11 -11.49 6.58
CA GLU A 212 32.42 -11.64 7.20
C GLU A 212 32.94 -10.34 7.80
N MET A 213 33.55 -10.43 8.98
CA MET A 213 34.25 -9.33 9.64
C MET A 213 35.73 -9.63 9.78
N GLU A 214 36.53 -8.59 9.95
CA GLU A 214 37.92 -8.76 10.38
C GLU A 214 37.96 -9.25 11.84
N THR A 215 38.58 -10.39 12.10
CA THR A 215 38.60 -11.04 13.42
C THR A 215 39.23 -10.16 14.49
N SER A 216 40.24 -9.33 14.12
CA SER A 216 40.84 -8.33 15.00
C SER A 216 39.81 -7.34 15.56
N SER A 217 38.92 -6.83 14.69
CA SER A 217 37.84 -5.89 15.11
C SER A 217 36.83 -6.59 16.02
N VAL A 218 36.50 -7.85 15.76
CA VAL A 218 35.61 -8.64 16.63
C VAL A 218 36.25 -8.88 18.00
N ASN A 219 37.54 -9.19 18.05
CA ASN A 219 38.29 -9.36 19.32
C ASN A 219 38.24 -8.06 20.16
N GLU A 220 38.38 -6.91 19.52
CA GLU A 220 38.26 -5.62 20.20
C GLU A 220 36.86 -5.38 20.76
N ILE A 221 35.82 -5.56 19.93
CA ILE A 221 34.41 -5.32 20.30
C ILE A 221 33.95 -6.27 21.43
N PHE A 222 34.24 -7.56 21.30
CA PHE A 222 33.80 -8.60 22.23
C PHE A 222 34.74 -8.84 23.40
N ASN A 223 35.94 -8.25 23.38
CA ASN A 223 36.99 -8.42 24.39
C ASN A 223 37.43 -9.90 24.45
N THR A 224 37.76 -10.49 23.32
CA THR A 224 38.15 -11.88 23.14
C THR A 224 39.52 -12.01 22.45
N SER A 225 40.00 -13.25 22.28
CA SER A 225 41.28 -13.55 21.63
C SER A 225 41.12 -14.69 20.62
N VAL A 226 40.15 -14.58 19.73
CA VAL A 226 39.93 -15.53 18.65
C VAL A 226 41.12 -15.47 17.69
N ASP A 227 41.59 -16.64 17.22
CA ASP A 227 42.67 -16.72 16.23
C ASP A 227 42.23 -16.05 14.89
N GLU A 228 43.04 -15.17 14.35
CA GLU A 228 42.78 -14.45 13.11
C GLU A 228 42.55 -15.35 11.88
N LYS A 229 42.92 -16.62 11.96
CA LYS A 229 42.67 -17.63 10.94
C LYS A 229 41.22 -18.15 10.98
N ILE A 230 40.50 -17.95 12.08
CA ILE A 230 39.11 -18.37 12.24
C ILE A 230 38.20 -17.29 11.62
N LYS A 231 37.43 -17.68 10.61
CA LYS A 231 36.45 -16.81 9.97
C LYS A 231 35.39 -16.37 10.98
N THR A 232 35.20 -15.06 11.12
CA THR A 232 34.21 -14.47 12.02
C THR A 232 33.17 -13.70 11.22
N SER A 233 31.89 -13.92 11.49
CA SER A 233 30.82 -13.35 10.68
C SER A 233 29.58 -12.99 11.48
N PHE A 234 28.88 -11.95 11.08
CA PHE A 234 27.48 -11.78 11.43
C PHE A 234 26.64 -12.78 10.66
N LEU A 235 25.68 -13.41 11.33
CA LEU A 235 24.71 -14.30 10.72
C LEU A 235 23.39 -13.55 10.49
N SER A 236 22.96 -13.43 9.26
CA SER A 236 21.69 -12.82 8.87
C SER A 236 20.74 -13.82 8.23
N TRP A 237 19.45 -13.54 8.25
CA TRP A 237 18.40 -14.39 7.69
C TRP A 237 17.50 -13.58 6.78
N THR A 238 17.05 -14.17 5.64
CA THR A 238 16.09 -13.55 4.73
C THR A 238 15.22 -14.56 3.99
N THR A 239 14.01 -14.16 3.63
CA THR A 239 13.12 -14.87 2.68
C THR A 239 13.17 -14.27 1.27
N THR A 240 13.96 -13.21 1.07
CA THR A 240 14.07 -12.48 -0.19
C THR A 240 15.53 -12.31 -0.63
N PRO A 241 16.24 -13.41 -0.96
CA PRO A 241 17.66 -13.35 -1.35
C PRO A 241 17.96 -12.35 -2.48
N TRP A 242 16.99 -12.07 -3.34
CA TRP A 242 17.11 -11.10 -4.42
C TRP A 242 17.36 -9.66 -3.93
N THR A 243 17.14 -9.34 -2.63
CA THR A 243 17.42 -8.00 -2.09
C THR A 243 18.87 -7.81 -1.67
N ILE A 244 19.65 -8.89 -1.54
CA ILE A 244 21.06 -8.84 -1.09
C ILE A 244 21.92 -7.94 -2.00
N PRO A 245 21.75 -7.90 -3.34
CA PRO A 245 22.50 -6.94 -4.17
C PRO A 245 22.32 -5.48 -3.77
N GLY A 246 21.18 -5.13 -3.18
CA GLY A 246 20.87 -3.80 -2.65
C GLY A 246 21.23 -3.56 -1.19
N ASN A 247 21.92 -4.51 -0.54
CA ASN A 247 22.37 -4.37 0.85
C ASN A 247 23.35 -3.22 0.99
N VAL A 248 23.20 -2.40 2.03
CA VAL A 248 24.12 -1.30 2.40
C VAL A 248 24.52 -1.33 3.87
N ALA A 249 23.79 -2.07 4.70
CA ALA A 249 24.02 -2.12 6.14
C ALA A 249 23.50 -3.43 6.75
N LEU A 250 23.86 -3.63 8.01
CA LEU A 250 23.25 -4.62 8.92
C LEU A 250 22.59 -3.85 10.06
N SER A 251 21.30 -4.10 10.32
CA SER A 251 20.58 -3.50 11.44
C SER A 251 20.60 -4.42 12.66
N VAL A 252 20.94 -3.87 13.83
CA VAL A 252 20.90 -4.53 15.13
C VAL A 252 20.08 -3.69 16.12
N ASN A 253 19.46 -4.32 17.10
CA ASN A 253 18.72 -3.58 18.13
C ASN A 253 19.68 -3.19 19.27
N PRO A 254 19.76 -1.90 19.63
CA PRO A 254 20.67 -1.43 20.69
C PRO A 254 20.40 -2.05 22.07
N ASN A 255 19.16 -2.47 22.31
CA ASN A 255 18.67 -2.98 23.60
C ASN A 255 18.71 -4.51 23.72
N LEU A 256 19.08 -5.23 22.65
CA LEU A 256 19.25 -6.68 22.68
C LEU A 256 20.71 -7.04 22.91
N ASP A 257 20.95 -8.23 23.52
CA ASP A 257 22.27 -8.80 23.68
C ASP A 257 22.67 -9.63 22.45
N TYR A 258 23.92 -9.51 22.02
CA TYR A 258 24.52 -10.29 20.94
C TYR A 258 25.68 -11.10 21.44
N SER A 259 25.74 -12.37 21.08
CA SER A 259 26.76 -13.30 21.48
C SER A 259 27.68 -13.65 20.34
N LEU A 260 28.98 -13.68 20.63
CA LEU A 260 30.01 -14.27 19.81
C LEU A 260 30.12 -15.75 20.17
N LEU A 261 29.86 -16.61 19.17
CA LEU A 261 29.86 -18.06 19.33
C LEU A 261 31.00 -18.63 18.50
N GLU A 262 31.79 -19.52 19.12
CA GLU A 262 32.65 -20.42 18.37
C GLU A 262 31.85 -21.68 18.06
N VAL A 263 31.75 -22.02 16.75
CA VAL A 263 30.95 -23.14 16.28
C VAL A 263 31.75 -24.05 15.36
N LYS A 264 31.45 -25.34 15.41
CA LYS A 264 32.03 -26.34 14.51
C LYS A 264 30.98 -26.85 13.57
N LYS A 265 31.22 -26.64 12.25
CA LYS A 265 30.37 -27.17 11.19
C LYS A 265 31.26 -27.79 10.10
N ASP A 266 30.89 -28.98 9.60
CA ASP A 266 31.59 -29.69 8.53
C ASP A 266 33.13 -29.80 8.72
N ASN A 267 33.55 -30.07 9.96
CA ASN A 267 34.96 -30.10 10.40
C ASN A 267 35.70 -28.74 10.33
N SER A 268 35.05 -27.64 10.07
CA SER A 268 35.65 -26.30 10.13
C SER A 268 35.20 -25.55 11.37
N MET A 269 36.13 -24.79 11.96
CA MET A 269 35.81 -23.85 13.06
C MET A 269 35.55 -22.49 12.49
N GLN A 270 34.49 -21.84 12.99
CA GLN A 270 34.17 -20.45 12.66
C GLN A 270 33.50 -19.76 13.83
N CYS A 271 33.50 -18.44 13.84
CA CYS A 271 32.79 -17.66 14.84
C CYS A 271 31.57 -16.96 14.23
N LEU A 272 30.45 -17.02 14.95
CA LEU A 272 29.18 -16.39 14.52
C LEU A 272 28.75 -15.38 15.56
N ILE A 273 28.24 -14.24 15.10
CA ILE A 273 27.57 -13.24 15.92
C ILE A 273 26.08 -13.37 15.69
N ILE A 274 25.31 -13.60 16.76
CA ILE A 274 23.87 -13.86 16.75
C ILE A 274 23.24 -13.17 17.95
N CYS A 275 21.98 -12.74 17.88
CA CYS A 275 21.22 -12.29 19.05
C CYS A 275 21.11 -13.44 20.06
N LYS A 276 21.43 -13.15 21.33
CA LYS A 276 21.51 -14.12 22.41
C LYS A 276 20.23 -14.95 22.56
N ASP A 277 19.08 -14.30 22.48
CA ASP A 277 17.77 -14.92 22.67
C ASP A 277 17.36 -15.86 21.53
N LEU A 278 18.07 -15.81 20.40
CA LEU A 278 17.79 -16.62 19.20
C LEU A 278 18.82 -17.74 18.97
N ILE A 279 19.83 -17.89 19.83
CA ILE A 279 20.93 -18.86 19.63
C ILE A 279 20.39 -20.26 19.36
N ASP A 280 19.57 -20.79 20.26
CA ASP A 280 19.11 -22.19 20.18
C ASP A 280 18.33 -22.46 18.90
N SER A 281 17.37 -21.59 18.56
CA SER A 281 16.53 -21.72 17.35
C SER A 281 17.33 -21.60 16.07
N VAL A 282 18.32 -20.70 16.05
CA VAL A 282 19.19 -20.47 14.88
C VAL A 282 20.15 -21.66 14.69
N LEU A 283 20.80 -22.14 15.75
CA LEU A 283 21.73 -23.26 15.66
C LEU A 283 21.02 -24.57 15.28
N GLU A 284 19.81 -24.81 15.80
CA GLU A 284 18.97 -25.94 15.39
C GLU A 284 18.66 -25.87 13.88
N ARG A 285 18.19 -24.72 13.39
CA ARG A 285 17.89 -24.49 11.97
C ARG A 285 19.11 -24.65 11.07
N CYS A 286 20.28 -24.24 11.55
CA CYS A 286 21.56 -24.40 10.84
C CYS A 286 22.21 -25.77 11.02
N SER A 287 21.62 -26.69 11.79
CA SER A 287 22.15 -28.01 12.11
C SER A 287 23.53 -27.95 12.77
N ILE A 288 23.72 -27.02 13.71
CA ILE A 288 24.94 -26.84 14.48
C ILE A 288 24.67 -27.27 15.92
N SER A 289 25.38 -28.30 16.39
CA SER A 289 25.24 -28.85 17.76
C SER A 289 26.47 -28.61 18.63
N ASP A 290 27.62 -28.31 18.04
CA ASP A 290 28.89 -28.09 18.74
C ASP A 290 29.24 -26.60 18.72
N PHE A 291 29.04 -25.95 19.88
CA PHE A 291 29.28 -24.51 20.01
C PHE A 291 29.69 -24.10 21.41
N THR A 292 30.39 -22.98 21.53
CA THR A 292 30.76 -22.32 22.75
C THR A 292 30.49 -20.82 22.69
N ILE A 293 29.86 -20.25 23.72
CA ILE A 293 29.66 -18.79 23.80
C ILE A 293 30.94 -18.18 24.35
N LEU A 294 31.63 -17.37 23.54
CA LEU A 294 32.89 -16.73 23.93
C LEU A 294 32.65 -15.42 24.70
N SER A 295 31.70 -14.62 24.25
CA SER A 295 31.38 -13.33 24.86
C SER A 295 29.95 -12.90 24.46
N THR A 296 29.33 -12.09 25.34
CA THR A 296 28.02 -11.46 25.05
C THR A 296 28.09 -9.97 25.35
N LYS A 297 27.55 -9.16 24.47
CA LYS A 297 27.58 -7.71 24.55
C LYS A 297 26.25 -7.11 24.08
N PRO A 298 25.86 -5.92 24.58
CA PRO A 298 24.68 -5.21 24.08
C PRO A 298 24.88 -4.76 22.63
N GLY A 299 23.79 -4.76 21.85
CA GLY A 299 23.83 -4.36 20.44
C GLY A 299 24.34 -2.93 20.17
N SER A 300 24.18 -2.05 21.16
CA SER A 300 24.67 -0.67 21.04
C SER A 300 26.19 -0.55 20.78
N ILE A 301 26.99 -1.52 21.21
CA ILE A 301 28.45 -1.48 20.96
C ILE A 301 28.84 -1.91 19.54
N LEU A 302 27.90 -2.54 18.81
CA LEU A 302 28.12 -2.99 17.43
C LEU A 302 27.96 -1.85 16.42
N GLU A 303 27.46 -0.69 16.84
CA GLU A 303 27.28 0.48 15.96
C GLU A 303 28.58 0.84 15.24
N SER A 304 28.46 1.07 13.94
CA SER A 304 29.58 1.39 13.05
C SER A 304 30.61 0.27 12.82
N ALA A 305 30.38 -0.93 13.34
CA ALA A 305 31.19 -2.08 12.93
C ALA A 305 31.03 -2.35 11.42
N GLU A 306 32.08 -2.83 10.78
CA GLU A 306 32.08 -3.06 9.34
C GLU A 306 32.18 -4.55 9.03
N ALA A 307 31.29 -5.02 8.14
CA ALA A 307 31.37 -6.36 7.57
C ALA A 307 31.54 -6.29 6.05
N LYS A 308 32.09 -7.33 5.46
CA LYS A 308 32.17 -7.46 4.00
C LYS A 308 30.81 -7.87 3.45
N HIS A 309 30.38 -7.26 2.34
CA HIS A 309 29.22 -7.74 1.61
C HIS A 309 29.44 -9.19 1.17
N PRO A 310 28.44 -10.09 1.22
CA PRO A 310 28.67 -11.53 1.07
C PRO A 310 29.24 -11.97 -0.28
N TYR A 311 29.13 -11.14 -1.32
CA TYR A 311 29.66 -11.47 -2.65
C TYR A 311 30.06 -10.26 -3.52
N PHE A 312 29.88 -9.03 -3.04
CA PHE A 312 30.41 -7.86 -3.75
C PHE A 312 31.58 -7.23 -2.97
N ASP A 313 32.48 -6.58 -3.69
CA ASP A 313 33.59 -5.83 -3.08
C ASP A 313 33.12 -4.49 -2.53
N ARG A 314 32.37 -4.55 -1.43
CA ARG A 314 31.92 -3.39 -0.64
C ARG A 314 31.68 -3.79 0.80
N LYS A 315 31.57 -2.79 1.68
CA LYS A 315 31.30 -2.97 3.10
C LYS A 315 29.82 -2.78 3.40
N SER A 316 29.35 -3.48 4.43
CA SER A 316 28.05 -3.33 5.07
C SER A 316 28.28 -2.84 6.48
N THR A 317 27.89 -1.60 6.79
CA THR A 317 28.09 -1.00 8.11
C THR A 317 26.96 -1.42 9.03
N VAL A 318 27.28 -1.70 10.29
CA VAL A 318 26.26 -1.99 11.32
C VAL A 318 25.62 -0.70 11.79
N ILE A 319 24.28 -0.65 11.76
CA ILE A 319 23.45 0.46 12.24
C ILE A 319 22.48 0.00 13.31
N LEU A 320 22.03 0.94 14.14
CA LEU A 320 21.05 0.66 15.19
C LEU A 320 19.62 0.85 14.65
N GLY A 321 18.75 -0.15 14.90
CA GLY A 321 17.36 -0.14 14.49
C GLY A 321 16.43 -0.81 15.50
N ASP A 322 15.47 -0.04 16.03
CA ASP A 322 14.48 -0.53 17.00
C ASP A 322 13.50 -1.54 16.39
N HIS A 323 13.43 -1.62 15.04
CA HIS A 323 12.59 -2.57 14.29
C HIS A 323 13.10 -4.01 14.34
N VAL A 324 14.35 -4.21 14.76
CA VAL A 324 14.93 -5.56 14.91
C VAL A 324 14.35 -6.22 16.15
N THR A 325 13.70 -7.36 15.98
CA THR A 325 13.03 -8.12 17.05
C THR A 325 13.63 -9.53 17.20
N THR A 326 13.19 -10.24 18.24
CA THR A 326 13.55 -11.62 18.51
C THR A 326 12.46 -12.62 18.12
N GLU A 327 11.46 -12.19 17.35
CA GLU A 327 10.37 -13.08 16.94
C GLU A 327 10.79 -14.06 15.85
N MET A 328 11.75 -13.65 15.00
CA MET A 328 12.22 -14.43 13.86
C MET A 328 13.62 -14.01 13.40
N GLY A 329 14.29 -14.89 12.63
CA GLY A 329 15.59 -14.59 12.02
C GLY A 329 16.76 -14.88 12.97
N THR A 330 17.70 -13.96 13.05
CA THR A 330 18.95 -14.06 13.82
C THR A 330 19.16 -12.86 14.75
N GLY A 331 18.24 -11.89 14.75
CA GLY A 331 18.41 -10.60 15.41
C GLY A 331 19.38 -9.66 14.70
N ILE A 332 19.83 -10.01 13.49
CA ILE A 332 20.67 -9.19 12.64
C ILE A 332 20.01 -9.13 11.27
N VAL A 333 19.51 -7.96 10.91
CA VAL A 333 18.73 -7.75 9.69
C VAL A 333 19.63 -7.18 8.59
N HIS A 334 19.74 -7.89 7.47
CA HIS A 334 20.32 -7.34 6.26
C HIS A 334 19.44 -6.19 5.75
N THR A 335 20.02 -5.02 5.56
CA THR A 335 19.31 -3.76 5.29
C THR A 335 19.48 -3.35 3.84
N ALA A 336 18.35 -3.32 3.11
CA ALA A 336 18.26 -2.91 1.71
C ALA A 336 17.18 -1.81 1.56
N PRO A 337 17.54 -0.52 1.71
CA PRO A 337 16.59 0.59 1.86
C PRO A 337 15.69 0.83 0.66
N ALA A 338 16.03 0.32 -0.52
CA ALA A 338 15.16 0.38 -1.69
C ALA A 338 13.98 -0.61 -1.63
N HIS A 339 14.05 -1.62 -0.74
CA HIS A 339 13.17 -2.79 -0.74
C HIS A 339 12.48 -3.07 0.60
N GLY A 340 12.60 -2.17 1.58
CA GLY A 340 11.95 -2.25 2.88
C GLY A 340 11.70 -0.86 3.49
N LEU A 341 10.54 -0.67 4.16
CA LEU A 341 10.21 0.61 4.80
C LEU A 341 11.04 0.85 6.05
N GLU A 342 11.18 -0.16 6.90
CA GLU A 342 12.01 -0.10 8.10
C GLU A 342 13.48 0.15 7.74
N ASP A 343 13.98 -0.56 6.74
CA ASP A 343 15.33 -0.39 6.19
C ASP A 343 15.56 1.04 5.68
N PHE A 344 14.55 1.57 4.96
CA PHE A 344 14.59 2.93 4.44
C PHE A 344 14.64 3.97 5.57
N HIS A 345 13.82 3.82 6.59
CA HIS A 345 13.81 4.74 7.74
C HIS A 345 15.11 4.69 8.54
N ALA A 346 15.61 3.49 8.81
CA ALA A 346 16.89 3.29 9.48
C ALA A 346 18.04 3.89 8.66
N SER A 347 18.07 3.62 7.35
CA SER A 347 19.11 4.13 6.45
C SER A 347 19.11 5.66 6.33
N ASN A 348 17.94 6.30 6.32
CA ASN A 348 17.84 7.76 6.30
C ASN A 348 18.44 8.41 7.55
N LYS A 349 18.27 7.79 8.74
CA LYS A 349 18.88 8.26 9.98
C LYS A 349 20.41 8.30 9.88
N TYR A 350 20.99 7.31 9.18
CA TYR A 350 22.44 7.21 8.96
C TYR A 350 22.91 7.80 7.64
N LYS A 351 22.01 8.36 6.82
CA LYS A 351 22.29 8.95 5.50
C LYS A 351 22.96 7.96 4.53
N LEU A 352 22.53 6.71 4.58
CA LEU A 352 23.05 5.67 3.70
C LEU A 352 22.47 5.77 2.29
N GLU A 353 23.18 5.24 1.32
CA GLU A 353 22.76 5.22 -0.08
C GLU A 353 21.55 4.29 -0.28
N ILE A 354 20.64 4.69 -1.16
CA ILE A 354 19.48 3.89 -1.55
C ILE A 354 19.76 3.22 -2.91
N LEU A 355 20.24 1.99 -2.87
CA LEU A 355 20.57 1.22 -4.06
C LEU A 355 19.32 0.56 -4.64
N ASN A 356 18.68 1.21 -5.59
CA ASN A 356 17.54 0.65 -6.30
C ASN A 356 17.96 0.01 -7.62
N HIS A 357 18.18 -1.30 -7.59
CA HIS A 357 18.59 -2.09 -8.74
C HIS A 357 17.46 -2.72 -9.55
N VAL A 358 16.19 -2.57 -9.12
CA VAL A 358 15.05 -3.21 -9.78
C VAL A 358 14.21 -2.19 -10.53
N GLY A 359 13.97 -2.45 -11.81
CA GLY A 359 13.15 -1.64 -12.70
C GLY A 359 11.65 -1.72 -12.42
N SER A 360 10.88 -0.92 -13.14
CA SER A 360 9.42 -0.89 -13.00
C SER A 360 8.72 -2.16 -13.50
N ASP A 361 9.37 -2.93 -14.35
CA ASP A 361 8.93 -4.22 -14.87
C ASP A 361 9.31 -5.41 -13.98
N GLY A 362 9.91 -5.15 -12.80
CA GLY A 362 10.37 -6.19 -11.86
C GLY A 362 11.65 -6.90 -12.31
N ARG A 363 12.39 -6.33 -13.26
CA ARG A 363 13.71 -6.86 -13.69
C ARG A 363 14.84 -6.01 -13.15
N PHE A 364 15.97 -6.66 -12.92
CA PHE A 364 17.17 -5.99 -12.49
C PHE A 364 17.74 -5.10 -13.61
N LEU A 365 18.14 -3.90 -13.23
CA LEU A 365 18.77 -2.91 -14.10
C LEU A 365 20.25 -3.26 -14.39
N GLU A 366 20.84 -2.63 -15.37
CA GLU A 366 22.27 -2.78 -15.71
C GLU A 366 23.20 -2.43 -14.53
N THR A 367 22.74 -1.56 -13.61
CA THR A 367 23.47 -1.20 -12.38
C THR A 367 23.64 -2.36 -11.39
N ALA A 368 22.97 -3.48 -11.62
CA ALA A 368 23.04 -4.67 -10.76
C ALA A 368 24.09 -5.70 -11.23
N PHE A 369 24.97 -5.35 -12.13
CA PHE A 369 26.05 -6.22 -12.64
C PHE A 369 25.55 -7.60 -13.09
N ASP A 370 26.00 -8.68 -12.42
CA ASP A 370 25.67 -10.07 -12.76
C ASP A 370 24.18 -10.42 -12.69
N PHE A 371 23.34 -9.53 -12.14
CA PHE A 371 21.88 -9.70 -12.03
C PHE A 371 21.13 -9.00 -13.16
N SER A 372 21.79 -8.22 -14.01
CA SER A 372 21.15 -7.43 -15.06
C SER A 372 20.18 -8.24 -15.91
N GLY A 373 18.97 -7.73 -16.10
CA GLY A 373 17.89 -8.33 -16.88
C GLY A 373 17.15 -9.50 -16.21
N MET A 374 17.61 -10.02 -15.08
CA MET A 374 16.94 -11.10 -14.33
C MET A 374 15.64 -10.62 -13.68
N ASN A 375 14.63 -11.49 -13.64
CA ASN A 375 13.48 -11.28 -12.77
C ASN A 375 13.82 -11.65 -11.32
N LEU A 376 12.89 -11.36 -10.36
CA LEU A 376 13.16 -11.57 -8.94
C LEU A 376 13.39 -13.05 -8.55
N GLU A 377 12.77 -14.00 -9.25
CA GLU A 377 12.99 -15.43 -8.98
C GLU A 377 14.33 -15.93 -9.51
N GLU A 378 14.73 -15.48 -10.68
CA GLU A 378 16.06 -15.74 -11.24
C GLU A 378 17.14 -15.14 -10.32
N ALA A 379 16.91 -13.92 -9.83
CA ALA A 379 17.84 -13.26 -8.91
C ALA A 379 17.92 -13.96 -7.54
N ASN A 380 16.82 -14.52 -7.01
CA ASN A 380 16.86 -15.36 -5.81
C ASN A 380 17.82 -16.55 -5.99
N LYS A 381 17.68 -17.29 -7.08
CA LYS A 381 18.54 -18.44 -7.38
C LYS A 381 20.00 -18.01 -7.52
N LYS A 382 20.25 -16.95 -8.28
CA LYS A 382 21.60 -16.40 -8.49
C LYS A 382 22.24 -15.94 -7.19
N SER A 383 21.51 -15.24 -6.30
CA SER A 383 22.02 -14.84 -4.98
C SER A 383 22.43 -16.05 -4.14
N ILE A 384 21.62 -17.10 -4.12
CA ILE A 384 21.93 -18.32 -3.39
C ILE A 384 23.17 -19.00 -3.97
N GLU A 385 23.28 -19.14 -5.29
CA GLU A 385 24.45 -19.70 -5.96
C GLU A 385 25.75 -18.92 -5.64
N MET A 386 25.67 -17.58 -5.62
CA MET A 386 26.81 -16.74 -5.29
C MET A 386 27.23 -16.90 -3.83
N LEU A 387 26.27 -17.01 -2.90
CA LEU A 387 26.55 -17.28 -1.48
C LEU A 387 27.18 -18.66 -1.28
N GLU A 388 26.71 -19.69 -1.98
CA GLU A 388 27.29 -21.03 -1.96
C GLU A 388 28.73 -21.00 -2.49
N GLY A 389 28.95 -20.33 -3.63
CA GLY A 389 30.28 -20.21 -4.26
C GLY A 389 31.31 -19.49 -3.38
N GLN A 390 30.89 -18.59 -2.50
CA GLN A 390 31.75 -17.85 -1.54
C GLN A 390 31.80 -18.51 -0.15
N SER A 391 31.17 -19.67 0.04
CA SER A 391 31.02 -20.31 1.35
C SER A 391 30.39 -19.40 2.42
N ASN A 392 29.45 -18.55 1.99
CA ASN A 392 28.71 -17.61 2.82
C ASN A 392 27.26 -18.06 3.06
N LEU A 393 26.80 -19.15 2.47
CA LEU A 393 25.51 -19.76 2.77
C LEU A 393 25.67 -20.75 3.92
N LEU A 394 24.94 -20.53 5.04
CA LEU A 394 25.00 -21.42 6.19
C LEU A 394 23.86 -22.45 6.20
N SER A 395 22.65 -22.01 5.87
CA SER A 395 21.44 -22.86 5.81
C SER A 395 20.49 -22.37 4.71
N LYS A 396 19.70 -23.30 4.18
CA LYS A 396 18.63 -23.02 3.21
C LYS A 396 17.44 -23.91 3.48
N ASP A 397 16.26 -23.30 3.58
CA ASP A 397 15.00 -23.98 3.82
C ASP A 397 13.86 -23.33 3.02
N SER A 398 12.67 -23.87 3.15
CA SER A 398 11.44 -23.31 2.60
C SER A 398 10.57 -22.73 3.73
N TYR A 399 10.10 -21.51 3.54
CA TYR A 399 9.31 -20.80 4.54
C TYR A 399 7.96 -20.39 3.97
N GLN A 400 6.88 -20.83 4.62
CA GLN A 400 5.51 -20.44 4.25
C GLN A 400 5.10 -19.22 5.05
N HIS A 401 4.68 -18.17 4.36
CA HIS A 401 4.26 -16.92 4.98
C HIS A 401 3.19 -16.20 4.15
N SER A 402 2.50 -15.29 4.81
CA SER A 402 1.56 -14.37 4.16
C SER A 402 2.32 -13.36 3.30
N PHE A 403 2.03 -13.30 2.01
CA PHE A 403 2.77 -12.48 1.05
C PHE A 403 1.85 -11.48 0.32
N PRO A 404 2.26 -10.23 0.12
CA PRO A 404 1.44 -9.22 -0.55
C PRO A 404 1.27 -9.51 -2.04
N HIS A 405 0.04 -9.40 -2.52
CA HIS A 405 -0.35 -9.60 -3.91
C HIS A 405 -1.15 -8.42 -4.43
N CYS A 406 -1.03 -8.14 -5.71
CA CYS A 406 -1.83 -7.16 -6.41
C CYS A 406 -3.31 -7.59 -6.44
N TRP A 407 -4.22 -6.74 -5.97
CA TRP A 407 -5.65 -7.01 -5.98
C TRP A 407 -6.23 -7.25 -7.39
N ARG A 408 -5.58 -6.72 -8.43
CA ARG A 408 -6.01 -6.83 -9.84
C ARG A 408 -5.46 -8.06 -10.54
N HIS A 409 -4.13 -8.16 -10.60
CA HIS A 409 -3.44 -9.22 -11.35
C HIS A 409 -3.21 -10.48 -10.50
N LYS A 410 -3.43 -10.37 -9.17
CA LYS A 410 -3.17 -11.48 -8.21
C LYS A 410 -1.72 -11.96 -8.20
N THR A 411 -0.81 -11.17 -8.74
CA THR A 411 0.63 -11.43 -8.77
C THR A 411 1.32 -10.91 -7.52
N PRO A 412 2.43 -11.54 -7.09
CA PRO A 412 3.21 -11.07 -5.95
C PRO A 412 3.71 -9.64 -6.16
N LEU A 413 3.67 -8.86 -5.09
CA LEU A 413 4.22 -7.50 -5.04
C LEU A 413 5.63 -7.52 -4.48
N PHE A 414 6.36 -6.44 -4.73
CA PHE A 414 7.64 -6.19 -4.07
C PHE A 414 7.74 -4.71 -3.69
N PHE A 415 8.59 -4.41 -2.71
CA PHE A 415 8.91 -3.02 -2.37
C PHE A 415 9.95 -2.47 -3.34
N ARG A 416 9.71 -1.26 -3.82
CA ARG A 416 10.60 -0.55 -4.70
C ARG A 416 10.65 0.93 -4.34
N ALA A 417 11.83 1.47 -4.06
CA ALA A 417 12.01 2.90 -3.94
C ALA A 417 11.78 3.57 -5.29
N THR A 418 10.88 4.53 -5.33
CA THR A 418 10.55 5.30 -6.53
C THR A 418 10.52 6.79 -6.22
N PRO A 419 10.98 7.64 -7.15
CA PRO A 419 10.76 9.08 -7.05
C PRO A 419 9.27 9.38 -7.04
N GLN A 420 8.81 10.09 -6.01
CA GLN A 420 7.40 10.44 -5.83
C GLN A 420 7.26 11.89 -5.38
N TRP A 421 6.06 12.42 -5.54
CA TRP A 421 5.67 13.70 -5.00
C TRP A 421 4.95 13.49 -3.66
N PHE A 422 5.33 14.27 -2.66
CA PHE A 422 4.73 14.25 -1.34
C PHE A 422 4.22 15.63 -0.97
N ILE A 423 3.15 15.68 -0.18
CA ILE A 423 2.69 16.90 0.49
C ILE A 423 3.21 16.85 1.91
N SER A 424 4.10 17.79 2.26
CA SER A 424 4.64 17.90 3.61
C SER A 424 3.51 18.29 4.58
N MET A 425 3.19 17.39 5.49
CA MET A 425 2.20 17.61 6.53
C MET A 425 2.78 18.39 7.73
N THR A 426 4.09 18.45 7.86
CA THR A 426 4.76 19.15 8.96
C THR A 426 5.12 20.59 8.62
N ALA A 427 5.26 20.92 7.32
CA ALA A 427 5.48 22.29 6.89
C ALA A 427 4.32 23.21 7.32
N GLU A 428 4.63 24.41 7.82
CA GLU A 428 3.65 25.41 8.28
C GLU A 428 2.62 24.86 9.27
N ASN A 429 2.98 23.84 10.05
CA ASN A 429 2.09 23.17 11.02
C ASN A 429 0.79 22.63 10.40
N LEU A 430 0.79 22.24 9.13
CA LEU A 430 -0.41 21.78 8.41
C LEU A 430 -1.14 20.64 9.13
N LEU A 431 -0.41 19.65 9.65
CA LEU A 431 -1.00 18.52 10.38
C LEU A 431 -1.69 18.99 11.66
N GLU A 432 -1.01 19.81 12.47
CA GLU A 432 -1.54 20.32 13.74
C GLU A 432 -2.79 21.18 13.51
N ASN A 433 -2.72 22.11 12.55
CA ASN A 433 -3.87 22.96 12.19
C ASN A 433 -5.05 22.11 11.68
N SER A 434 -4.80 21.06 10.90
CA SER A 434 -5.85 20.16 10.41
C SER A 434 -6.49 19.37 11.54
N LEU A 435 -5.70 18.81 12.47
CA LEU A 435 -6.19 18.07 13.64
C LEU A 435 -7.02 18.99 14.56
N ASN A 436 -6.56 20.20 14.81
CA ASN A 436 -7.30 21.19 15.60
C ASN A 436 -8.64 21.54 14.92
N SER A 437 -8.64 21.73 13.60
CA SER A 437 -9.87 22.01 12.83
C SER A 437 -10.89 20.87 12.90
N VAL A 438 -10.44 19.61 12.80
CA VAL A 438 -11.31 18.42 12.89
C VAL A 438 -12.01 18.34 14.25
N SER A 439 -11.39 18.80 15.33
CA SER A 439 -11.98 18.80 16.68
C SER A 439 -13.26 19.65 16.81
N TYR A 440 -13.47 20.61 15.91
CA TYR A 440 -14.66 21.46 15.87
C TYR A 440 -15.76 20.96 14.92
N THR A 441 -15.53 19.85 14.19
CA THR A 441 -16.51 19.32 13.26
C THR A 441 -17.51 18.38 13.96
N HIS A 442 -18.79 18.43 13.58
CA HIS A 442 -19.84 17.54 14.11
C HIS A 442 -19.65 16.06 13.69
N LEU A 443 -18.72 15.77 12.81
CA LEU A 443 -18.44 14.41 12.31
C LEU A 443 -17.85 13.47 13.38
N THR A 444 -17.25 14.02 14.44
CA THR A 444 -16.64 13.22 15.51
C THR A 444 -17.61 12.81 16.62
N LEU A 445 -18.73 13.52 16.76
CA LEU A 445 -19.72 13.25 17.81
C LEU A 445 -20.52 11.96 17.62
N PRO A 446 -21.03 11.62 16.42
CA PRO A 446 -21.76 10.36 16.19
C PRO A 446 -20.91 9.11 16.29
N THR A 447 -19.62 9.19 15.94
CA THR A 447 -18.71 8.01 15.99
C THR A 447 -18.25 7.67 17.40
N ARG A 448 -18.34 8.58 18.36
CA ARG A 448 -18.06 8.31 19.79
C ARG A 448 -19.24 7.68 20.53
N LEU A 449 -20.42 7.68 19.95
CA LEU A 449 -21.63 7.10 20.51
C LEU A 449 -21.98 5.73 19.90
N LEU A 450 -21.21 5.27 18.94
CA LEU A 450 -21.25 3.95 18.32
C LEU A 450 -20.06 3.10 18.76
#